data_be1f8a9ef4ca8b3cef0b678a92022b79
#
_entry.id   be1f8a9ef4ca8b3cef0b678a92022b79
#
_cell.length_a   1.000
_cell.length_b   1.000
_cell.length_c   1.000
_cell.angle_alpha   90.00
_cell.angle_beta   90.00
_cell.angle_gamma   90.00
#
_symmetry.space_group_name_H-M   'P 1'
#
loop_
_entity.id
_entity.type
_entity.pdbx_description
1 polymer ?
#
loop_
_entity_poly.entity_id
_entity_poly.type
_entity_poly.pdbx_seq_one_letter_code
_entity_poly.pdbx_strand_id
1 'polypeptide(L)' 'MPRDASAGLVVRPDLTFNGVKVFSATMFAARDQLGETVTAWLAANPHLTVTDFIVTQSSDSQFHCVAITVFYHERLQRR' A
#
# COMPACT_ATOMS: atom_id res chain seq x y z
N MET A 1 10.29 24.13 6.11
CA MET A 1 10.25 23.73 5.61
C MET A 1 9.66 23.15 5.16
N PRO A 2 9.62 23.07 4.85
CA PRO A 2 9.22 22.38 4.46
C PRO A 2 9.33 21.66 3.89
N ARG A 3 9.41 21.25 3.73
CA ARG A 3 9.52 20.60 3.35
C ARG A 3 9.23 20.19 2.65
N ASP A 4 9.51 20.03 2.29
CA ASP A 4 9.26 19.64 1.54
C ASP A 4 8.87 18.73 1.16
N ALA A 5 8.70 18.72 1.50
CA ALA A 5 8.45 17.75 1.17
C ALA A 5 8.12 17.12 0.20
N SER A 6 7.94 17.36 0.13
CA SER A 6 7.70 16.78 -0.71
C SER A 6 8.16 16.17 -1.51
N ALA A 7 8.09 16.61 -1.60
CA ALA A 7 8.49 16.20 -2.82
C ALA A 7 9.75 15.60 -2.93
N GLY A 8 10.40 15.68 -2.27
CA GLY A 8 11.69 15.17 -2.50
C GLY A 8 11.81 13.72 -2.26
N LEU A 9 12.83 13.18 -2.79
CA LEU A 9 13.17 11.82 -2.55
C LEU A 9 13.75 11.69 -1.15
N VAL A 10 13.17 10.81 -0.38
CA VAL A 10 13.67 10.54 0.96
C VAL A 10 14.44 9.23 0.92
N VAL A 11 15.69 9.29 1.32
CA VAL A 11 16.51 8.10 1.40
C VAL A 11 16.80 7.83 2.86
N ARG A 12 16.24 6.76 3.37
CA ARG A 12 16.34 6.37 4.76
C ARG A 12 16.86 4.94 4.82
N PRO A 13 18.13 4.75 5.12
CA PRO A 13 18.64 3.37 5.16
C PRO A 13 18.07 2.53 6.29
N ASP A 14 17.42 3.17 7.24
CA ASP A 14 16.78 2.43 8.33
C ASP A 14 15.39 1.93 7.97
N LEU A 15 14.86 2.29 6.81
CA LEU A 15 13.55 1.81 6.41
C LEU A 15 13.63 0.36 5.94
N THR A 16 12.60 -0.40 6.27
CA THR A 16 12.53 -1.79 5.89
C THR A 16 11.78 -2.00 4.59
N PHE A 17 11.20 -0.94 4.03
CA PHE A 17 10.46 -1.04 2.78
C PHE A 17 11.03 -0.04 1.79
N ASN A 18 10.82 -0.32 0.52
CA ASN A 18 11.16 0.63 -0.53
C ASN A 18 10.00 0.83 -1.52
N GLY A 19 8.85 0.27 -1.20
CA GLY A 19 7.67 0.47 -2.01
C GLY A 19 6.41 0.40 -1.18
N VAL A 20 5.36 1.05 -1.69
CA VAL A 20 4.06 1.09 -1.03
C VAL A 20 3.00 0.90 -2.10
N LYS A 21 2.02 0.06 -1.82
CA LYS A 21 0.89 -0.14 -2.70
C LYS A 21 -0.38 0.09 -1.88
N VAL A 22 -1.28 0.91 -2.39
CA VAL A 22 -2.53 1.22 -1.71
C VAL A 22 -3.68 0.65 -2.51
N PHE A 23 -4.55 -0.08 -1.83
CA PHE A 23 -5.79 -0.59 -2.40
C PHE A 23 -6.92 0.06 -1.63
N SER A 24 -7.93 0.53 -2.32
CA SER A 24 -9.06 1.14 -1.63
C SER A 24 -10.34 0.81 -2.36
N ALA A 25 -11.44 0.87 -1.63
CA ALA A 25 -12.75 0.61 -2.18
C ALA A 25 -13.78 1.37 -1.38
N THR A 26 -14.78 1.91 -2.08
CA THR A 26 -15.86 2.63 -1.44
C THR A 26 -17.19 1.94 -1.62
N MET A 27 -17.38 1.22 -2.71
CA MET A 27 -18.63 0.51 -2.94
C MET A 27 -18.64 -0.79 -2.18
N PHE A 28 -19.80 -1.20 -1.73
CA PHE A 28 -19.92 -2.38 -0.90
C PHE A 28 -19.33 -3.63 -1.59
N ALA A 29 -19.68 -3.85 -2.85
CA ALA A 29 -19.20 -5.03 -3.56
C ALA A 29 -17.70 -4.99 -3.71
N ALA A 30 -17.15 -3.81 -3.98
CA ALA A 30 -15.70 -3.67 -4.14
C ALA A 30 -14.99 -3.90 -2.82
N ARG A 31 -15.60 -3.43 -1.70
CA ARG A 31 -15.00 -3.66 -0.39
C ARG A 31 -15.00 -5.14 -0.04
N ASP A 32 -16.04 -5.84 -0.46
CA ASP A 32 -16.16 -7.27 -0.16
C ASP A 32 -15.07 -8.06 -0.86
N GLN A 33 -14.56 -7.56 -1.98
CA GLN A 33 -13.54 -8.25 -2.75
C GLN A 33 -12.14 -7.69 -2.54
N LEU A 34 -12.02 -6.69 -1.68
CA LEU A 34 -10.74 -6.00 -1.55
C LEU A 34 -9.62 -6.94 -1.10
N GLY A 35 -9.94 -7.83 -0.17
CA GLY A 35 -8.95 -8.78 0.30
C GLY A 35 -8.46 -9.69 -0.79
N GLU A 36 -9.38 -10.13 -1.66
CA GLU A 36 -8.99 -10.99 -2.77
C GLU A 36 -8.14 -10.25 -3.79
N THR A 37 -8.45 -8.96 -3.99
CA THR A 37 -7.64 -8.15 -4.87
C THR A 37 -6.20 -8.04 -4.35
N VAL A 38 -6.04 -7.82 -3.07
CA VAL A 38 -4.72 -7.76 -2.46
C VAL A 38 -4.02 -9.10 -2.59
N THR A 39 -4.74 -10.18 -2.32
CA THR A 39 -4.17 -11.52 -2.40
C THR A 39 -3.69 -11.83 -3.81
N ALA A 40 -4.48 -11.45 -4.82
CA ALA A 40 -4.10 -11.69 -6.20
C ALA A 40 -2.86 -10.88 -6.56
N TRP A 41 -2.78 -9.65 -6.07
CA TRP A 41 -1.62 -8.82 -6.34
C TRP A 41 -0.37 -9.41 -5.72
N LEU A 42 -0.48 -9.89 -4.50
CA LEU A 42 0.66 -10.52 -3.84
C LEU A 42 1.10 -11.78 -4.59
N ALA A 43 0.14 -12.58 -5.04
CA ALA A 43 0.45 -13.79 -5.79
C ALA A 43 1.15 -13.46 -7.09
N ALA A 44 0.80 -12.34 -7.70
CA ALA A 44 1.41 -11.93 -8.96
C ALA A 44 2.78 -11.32 -8.77
N ASN A 45 3.16 -11.01 -7.53
CA ASN A 45 4.42 -10.35 -7.25
C ASN A 45 5.18 -11.10 -6.16
N PRO A 46 5.51 -12.37 -6.40
CA PRO A 46 6.13 -13.18 -5.34
C PRO A 46 7.55 -12.74 -4.99
N HIS A 47 8.14 -11.88 -5.80
CA HIS A 47 9.47 -11.38 -5.53
C HIS A 47 9.48 -10.26 -4.49
N LEU A 48 8.31 -9.78 -4.09
CA LEU A 48 8.21 -8.73 -3.10
C LEU A 48 8.18 -9.34 -1.70
N THR A 49 8.82 -8.66 -0.77
CA THR A 49 8.72 -9.02 0.64
C THR A 49 7.84 -8.00 1.32
N VAL A 50 6.70 -8.45 1.82
CA VAL A 50 5.78 -7.56 2.53
C VAL A 50 6.34 -7.32 3.93
N THR A 51 6.50 -6.07 4.28
CA THR A 51 7.05 -5.70 5.58
C THR A 51 5.99 -5.21 6.55
N ASP A 52 4.86 -4.74 6.04
CA ASP A 52 3.79 -4.27 6.92
C ASP A 52 2.51 -4.10 6.12
N PHE A 53 1.39 -4.17 6.81
CA PHE A 53 0.07 -3.87 6.30
C PHE A 53 -0.60 -2.87 7.23
N ILE A 54 -1.28 -1.92 6.67
CA ILE A 54 -2.10 -1.01 7.46
C ILE A 54 -3.47 -0.97 6.83
N VAL A 55 -4.48 -1.28 7.62
CA VAL A 55 -5.87 -1.23 7.16
C VAL A 55 -6.51 -0.04 7.84
N THR A 56 -7.06 0.86 7.03
CA THR A 56 -7.75 2.02 7.55
C THR A 56 -9.16 2.04 7.01
N GLN A 57 -10.05 2.63 7.78
CA GLN A 57 -11.43 2.76 7.39
C GLN A 57 -11.88 4.15 7.74
N SER A 58 -12.54 4.79 6.80
CA SER A 58 -13.16 6.07 7.05
C SER A 58 -14.57 6.03 6.51
N SER A 59 -15.44 6.79 7.14
CA SER A 59 -16.81 6.84 6.69
C SER A 59 -17.40 8.21 7.02
N ASP A 60 -18.36 8.61 6.22
CA ASP A 60 -19.14 9.77 6.51
C ASP A 60 -20.60 9.39 6.35
N SER A 61 -21.47 10.38 6.21
CA SER A 61 -22.89 10.09 6.18
C SER A 61 -23.31 9.29 4.96
N GLN A 62 -22.49 9.26 3.92
CA GLN A 62 -22.90 8.64 2.67
C GLN A 62 -21.94 7.57 2.18
N PHE A 63 -20.68 7.66 2.58
CA PHE A 63 -19.65 6.79 2.00
C PHE A 63 -18.83 6.13 3.08
N HIS A 64 -18.45 4.90 2.80
CA HIS A 64 -17.53 4.16 3.63
C HIS A 64 -16.36 3.76 2.75
N CYS A 65 -15.17 4.10 3.18
CA CYS A 65 -13.98 3.79 2.43
C CYS A 65 -13.07 2.91 3.27
N VAL A 66 -12.63 1.83 2.68
CA VAL A 66 -11.63 0.95 3.31
C VAL A 66 -10.39 1.00 2.43
N ALA A 67 -9.25 1.17 3.06
CA ALA A 67 -7.99 1.17 2.35
C ALA A 67 -7.03 0.20 3.03
N ILE A 68 -6.31 -0.52 2.21
CA ILE A 68 -5.25 -1.41 2.67
C ILE A 68 -3.96 -0.90 2.05
N THR A 69 -3.02 -0.53 2.91
CA THR A 69 -1.72 -0.08 2.47
C THR A 69 -0.72 -1.19 2.73
N VAL A 70 -0.04 -1.60 1.67
CA VAL A 70 0.95 -2.67 1.75
C VAL A 70 2.31 -2.03 1.59
N PHE A 71 3.15 -2.22 2.60
CA PHE A 71 4.53 -1.79 2.55
C PHE A 71 5.36 -2.99 2.16
N TYR A 72 6.25 -2.83 1.21
CA TYR A 72 7.01 -3.96 0.73
C TYR A 72 8.43 -3.55 0.41
N HIS A 73 9.27 -4.54 0.34
CA HIS A 73 10.65 -4.37 -0.08
C HIS A 73 10.85 -5.17 -1.36
N GLU A 74 11.35 -4.50 -2.35
CA GLU A 74 11.68 -5.14 -3.61
C GLU A 74 13.17 -5.06 -3.78
N ARG A 75 13.78 -6.22 -3.99
CA ARG A 75 15.19 -6.28 -4.21
C ARG A 75 15.48 -5.82 -5.62
N LEU A 76 16.30 -4.82 -5.74
CA LEU A 76 16.66 -4.32 -7.06
C LEU A 76 17.59 -5.28 -7.74
N GLN A 77 17.35 -5.49 -9.02
CA GLN A 77 18.16 -6.34 -9.84
C GLN A 77 19.17 -5.49 -10.58
N ARG A 78 20.35 -6.02 -10.71
CA ARG A 78 21.38 -5.36 -11.45
C ARG A 78 21.77 -6.23 -12.64
N ARG A 79 22.08 -5.56 -13.72
CA ARG A 79 22.46 -6.27 -14.95
C ARG A 79 23.92 -6.19 -15.19
#